data_726e71e6cde81d41d701b5762f498d2f
#
_entry.id   726e71e6cde81d41d701b5762f498d2f
#
_cell.length_a   1.000
_cell.length_b   1.000
_cell.length_c   1.000
_cell.angle_alpha   90.00
_cell.angle_beta   90.00
_cell.angle_gamma   90.00
#
_symmetry.space_group_name_H-M   'P 1'
#
loop_
_entity.id
_entity.type
_entity.pdbx_description
1 polymer ?
#
loop_
_entity_poly.entity_id
_entity_poly.type
_entity_poly.pdbx_seq_one_letter_code
_entity_poly.pdbx_strand_id
1 'polypeptide(L)'
;GKDVFVHGVDKFPRMTDYVIPSGVRIADANRVRLGAHLSDGTTIMHEGFCNFNAGTLGASMVEGRISAGVVVGDGSDIGGGASIMGTLSGGGTEVISIGQNCLLGAESGIGISLGDNCVVEAGLYVTAGTLVRVPDGSTVKAKLLSGKDDLLFRRNSTTGIVEVLLRGDNSSWQGLNEELHDN
;
A
#
# COMPACT_ATOMS: atom_id res chain seq x y z
N GLY A 1 -13.79 24.97 -38.21
CA GLY A 1 -13.88 24.71 -36.77
C GLY A 1 -12.63 23.98 -36.31
N LYS A 2 -12.21 24.15 -35.07
CA LYS A 2 -11.12 23.35 -34.51
C LYS A 2 -11.76 22.14 -33.87
N ASP A 3 -11.25 20.93 -34.14
CA ASP A 3 -11.69 19.72 -33.49
C ASP A 3 -11.26 19.75 -32.02
N VAL A 4 -12.16 19.32 -31.16
CA VAL A 4 -11.93 19.20 -29.72
C VAL A 4 -11.99 17.73 -29.35
N PHE A 5 -10.91 17.22 -28.75
CA PHE A 5 -10.86 15.85 -28.26
C PHE A 5 -11.06 15.84 -26.74
N VAL A 6 -12.01 15.02 -26.28
CA VAL A 6 -12.28 14.83 -24.85
C VAL A 6 -11.73 13.48 -24.43
N HIS A 7 -10.66 13.48 -23.61
CA HIS A 7 -10.01 12.26 -23.12
C HIS A 7 -10.61 11.73 -21.82
N GLY A 8 -11.38 12.53 -21.13
CA GLY A 8 -12.05 12.15 -19.88
C GLY A 8 -12.76 13.33 -19.26
N VAL A 9 -13.62 13.03 -18.30
CA VAL A 9 -14.33 14.03 -17.48
C VAL A 9 -14.02 13.72 -16.02
N ASP A 10 -12.94 14.29 -15.52
CA ASP A 10 -12.49 14.15 -14.14
C ASP A 10 -12.15 15.55 -13.59
N LYS A 11 -12.29 15.73 -12.29
CA LYS A 11 -11.88 17.00 -11.65
C LYS A 11 -10.35 17.18 -11.63
N PHE A 12 -9.59 16.07 -11.73
CA PHE A 12 -8.13 16.09 -11.87
C PHE A 12 -7.72 15.70 -13.29
N PRO A 13 -6.92 16.53 -13.99
CA PRO A 13 -6.36 16.12 -15.27
C PRO A 13 -5.34 14.99 -15.11
N ARG A 14 -4.98 14.35 -16.21
CA ARG A 14 -3.89 13.38 -16.24
C ARG A 14 -2.56 14.08 -15.97
N MET A 15 -1.67 13.42 -15.22
CA MET A 15 -0.33 13.97 -14.98
C MET A 15 0.37 14.33 -16.29
N THR A 16 0.36 13.45 -17.29
CA THR A 16 1.11 13.59 -18.53
C THR A 16 0.59 14.68 -19.46
N ASP A 17 -0.55 15.28 -19.18
CA ASP A 17 -1.01 16.48 -19.90
C ASP A 17 -0.19 17.74 -19.51
N TYR A 18 0.51 17.70 -18.37
CA TYR A 18 1.28 18.83 -17.81
C TYR A 18 2.72 18.47 -17.46
N VAL A 19 2.96 17.25 -16.97
CA VAL A 19 4.27 16.82 -16.47
C VAL A 19 4.59 15.42 -17.03
N ILE A 20 5.78 15.27 -17.57
CA ILE A 20 6.33 13.98 -17.98
C ILE A 20 7.50 13.67 -17.05
N PRO A 21 7.33 12.77 -16.05
CA PRO A 21 8.39 12.44 -15.13
C PRO A 21 9.52 11.66 -15.84
N SER A 22 10.76 11.89 -15.41
CA SER A 22 11.93 11.15 -15.88
C SER A 22 11.99 9.74 -15.28
N GLY A 23 12.48 8.75 -16.05
CA GLY A 23 12.75 7.42 -15.55
C GLY A 23 11.51 6.61 -15.14
N VAL A 24 10.33 7.05 -15.54
CA VAL A 24 9.04 6.45 -15.15
C VAL A 24 8.35 5.87 -16.38
N ARG A 25 7.66 4.74 -16.19
CA ARG A 25 6.76 4.15 -17.18
C ARG A 25 5.31 4.29 -16.73
N ILE A 26 4.45 4.78 -17.59
CA ILE A 26 2.99 4.88 -17.35
C ILE A 26 2.31 4.22 -18.55
N ALA A 27 1.71 3.06 -18.34
CA ALA A 27 1.10 2.27 -19.41
C ALA A 27 -0.21 2.89 -19.91
N ASP A 28 -0.99 3.52 -19.02
CA ASP A 28 -2.21 4.27 -19.34
C ASP A 28 -2.20 5.62 -18.62
N ALA A 29 -2.14 6.69 -19.40
CA ALA A 29 -2.10 8.06 -18.88
C ALA A 29 -3.31 8.42 -18.00
N ASN A 30 -4.47 7.80 -18.23
CA ASN A 30 -5.68 8.04 -17.43
C ASN A 30 -5.58 7.48 -16.00
N ARG A 31 -4.57 6.67 -15.72
CA ARG A 31 -4.38 6.03 -14.41
C ARG A 31 -3.55 6.85 -13.43
N VAL A 32 -3.00 7.98 -13.86
CA VAL A 32 -2.19 8.84 -12.99
C VAL A 32 -2.75 10.26 -13.01
N ARG A 33 -3.25 10.71 -11.87
CA ARG A 33 -3.78 12.06 -11.71
C ARG A 33 -2.66 13.08 -11.54
N LEU A 34 -2.88 14.28 -12.06
CA LEU A 34 -2.01 15.43 -11.77
C LEU A 34 -1.95 15.65 -10.25
N GLY A 35 -0.75 15.92 -9.73
CA GLY A 35 -0.49 16.00 -8.30
C GLY A 35 0.02 14.70 -7.67
N ALA A 36 0.13 13.61 -8.44
CA ALA A 36 0.91 12.44 -8.05
C ALA A 36 2.41 12.72 -8.15
N HIS A 37 3.22 12.05 -7.33
CA HIS A 37 4.68 12.03 -7.42
C HIS A 37 5.15 10.62 -7.76
N LEU A 38 5.87 10.48 -8.88
CA LEU A 38 6.46 9.21 -9.29
C LEU A 38 7.98 9.37 -9.41
N SER A 39 8.71 8.68 -8.55
CA SER A 39 10.18 8.66 -8.58
C SER A 39 10.71 7.78 -9.72
N ASP A 40 11.97 8.01 -10.07
CA ASP A 40 12.70 7.19 -11.04
C ASP A 40 12.61 5.70 -10.72
N GLY A 41 12.46 4.86 -11.73
CA GLY A 41 12.26 3.42 -11.60
C GLY A 41 10.81 2.97 -11.39
N THR A 42 9.87 3.90 -11.18
CA THR A 42 8.45 3.56 -11.03
C THR A 42 7.82 3.13 -12.35
N THR A 43 7.06 2.05 -12.32
CA THR A 43 6.20 1.61 -13.42
C THR A 43 4.74 1.54 -12.95
N ILE A 44 3.86 2.31 -13.58
CA ILE A 44 2.41 2.18 -13.42
C ILE A 44 1.89 1.33 -14.57
N MET A 45 1.44 0.11 -14.26
CA MET A 45 0.86 -0.81 -15.22
C MET A 45 -0.55 -0.37 -15.64
N HIS A 46 -1.15 -1.01 -16.65
CA HIS A 46 -2.47 -0.64 -17.19
C HIS A 46 -3.57 -0.61 -16.12
N GLU A 47 -3.56 -1.56 -15.18
CA GLU A 47 -4.54 -1.62 -14.09
C GLU A 47 -4.07 -0.87 -12.83
N GLY A 48 -2.82 -0.40 -12.81
CA GLY A 48 -2.28 0.42 -11.73
C GLY A 48 -2.96 1.79 -11.69
N PHE A 49 -3.04 2.39 -10.51
CA PHE A 49 -3.60 3.72 -10.32
C PHE A 49 -2.82 4.49 -9.25
N CYS A 50 -2.49 5.75 -9.55
CA CYS A 50 -1.92 6.66 -8.58
C CYS A 50 -2.76 7.94 -8.48
N ASN A 51 -3.29 8.20 -7.30
CA ASN A 51 -4.14 9.37 -7.05
C ASN A 51 -3.31 10.65 -6.89
N PHE A 52 -3.98 11.81 -6.87
CA PHE A 52 -3.34 13.08 -6.52
C PHE A 52 -2.79 13.04 -5.09
N ASN A 53 -1.75 13.82 -4.83
CA ASN A 53 -1.10 13.90 -3.51
C ASN A 53 -0.67 12.53 -2.95
N ALA A 54 -0.40 11.59 -3.84
CA ALA A 54 0.08 10.24 -3.56
C ALA A 54 1.31 9.95 -4.42
N GLY A 55 2.01 8.84 -4.17
CA GLY A 55 3.10 8.47 -5.06
C GLY A 55 4.10 7.49 -4.48
N THR A 56 5.21 7.36 -5.22
CA THR A 56 6.33 6.46 -4.95
C THR A 56 7.60 7.25 -4.70
N LEU A 57 8.46 6.75 -3.82
CA LEU A 57 9.74 7.39 -3.46
C LEU A 57 10.96 6.71 -4.10
N GLY A 58 10.75 5.74 -4.96
CA GLY A 58 11.81 5.02 -5.67
C GLY A 58 11.22 4.01 -6.66
N ALA A 59 12.00 2.98 -7.01
CA ALA A 59 11.55 1.91 -7.89
C ALA A 59 10.33 1.19 -7.31
N SER A 60 9.29 1.01 -8.11
CA SER A 60 8.06 0.36 -7.70
C SER A 60 7.30 -0.16 -8.92
N MET A 61 6.81 -1.38 -8.85
CA MET A 61 5.83 -1.91 -9.78
C MET A 61 4.43 -1.70 -9.22
N VAL A 62 3.63 -0.86 -9.87
CA VAL A 62 2.29 -0.51 -9.41
C VAL A 62 1.25 -1.10 -10.36
N GLU A 63 0.63 -2.16 -9.92
CA GLU A 63 -0.47 -2.85 -10.62
C GLU A 63 -1.80 -2.73 -9.85
N GLY A 64 -1.75 -2.22 -8.63
CA GLY A 64 -2.88 -1.92 -7.76
C GLY A 64 -3.14 -0.43 -7.62
N ARG A 65 -3.91 -0.05 -6.59
CA ARG A 65 -4.36 1.33 -6.37
C ARG A 65 -3.62 2.00 -5.22
N ILE A 66 -3.00 3.15 -5.49
CA ILE A 66 -2.44 4.05 -4.49
C ILE A 66 -3.45 5.18 -4.26
N SER A 67 -4.09 5.19 -3.10
CA SER A 67 -5.09 6.19 -2.73
C SER A 67 -4.47 7.56 -2.44
N ALA A 68 -5.29 8.61 -2.48
CA ALA A 68 -4.85 9.97 -2.18
C ALA A 68 -4.12 10.06 -0.85
N GLY A 69 -2.99 10.77 -0.84
CA GLY A 69 -2.13 10.97 0.33
C GLY A 69 -1.17 9.85 0.65
N VAL A 70 -1.34 8.66 0.07
CA VAL A 70 -0.51 7.49 0.37
C VAL A 70 0.87 7.63 -0.30
N VAL A 71 1.90 7.34 0.47
CA VAL A 71 3.29 7.28 0.02
C VAL A 71 3.80 5.85 0.08
N VAL A 72 4.45 5.41 -1.00
CA VAL A 72 5.04 4.08 -1.15
C VAL A 72 6.57 4.21 -1.20
N GLY A 73 7.26 3.54 -0.29
CA GLY A 73 8.72 3.53 -0.19
C GLY A 73 9.40 2.80 -1.35
N ASP A 74 10.70 3.06 -1.50
CA ASP A 74 11.53 2.47 -2.56
C ASP A 74 11.56 0.93 -2.49
N GLY A 75 11.58 0.28 -3.65
CA GLY A 75 11.62 -1.18 -3.76
C GLY A 75 10.31 -1.88 -3.39
N SER A 76 9.20 -1.13 -3.21
CA SER A 76 7.91 -1.70 -2.80
C SER A 76 6.98 -1.87 -3.98
N ASP A 77 6.37 -3.05 -4.11
CA ASP A 77 5.48 -3.41 -5.20
C ASP A 77 4.02 -3.52 -4.75
N ILE A 78 3.12 -2.99 -5.56
CA ILE A 78 1.68 -3.02 -5.35
C ILE A 78 1.07 -3.96 -6.38
N GLY A 79 0.80 -5.19 -5.96
CA GLY A 79 0.32 -6.26 -6.83
C GLY A 79 -1.01 -5.96 -7.51
N GLY A 80 -1.30 -6.70 -8.58
CA GLY A 80 -2.50 -6.53 -9.39
C GLY A 80 -3.78 -6.53 -8.55
N GLY A 81 -4.62 -5.50 -8.70
CA GLY A 81 -5.85 -5.34 -7.94
C GLY A 81 -5.68 -5.00 -6.46
N ALA A 82 -4.45 -4.94 -5.93
CA ALA A 82 -4.23 -4.58 -4.53
C ALA A 82 -4.76 -3.17 -4.23
N SER A 83 -5.27 -2.99 -3.02
CA SER A 83 -5.94 -1.76 -2.60
C SER A 83 -5.34 -1.19 -1.32
N ILE A 84 -4.94 0.07 -1.34
CA ILE A 84 -4.46 0.79 -0.17
C ILE A 84 -5.51 1.81 0.22
N MET A 85 -6.04 1.73 1.44
CA MET A 85 -6.92 2.78 1.98
C MET A 85 -6.12 4.06 2.20
N GLY A 86 -6.73 5.22 2.01
CA GLY A 86 -6.05 6.52 2.20
C GLY A 86 -5.71 6.81 3.65
N THR A 87 -6.56 6.36 4.57
CA THR A 87 -6.38 6.57 6.02
C THR A 87 -6.62 5.27 6.78
N LEU A 88 -6.11 5.23 8.02
CA LEU A 88 -6.33 4.12 8.94
C LEU A 88 -7.82 3.76 8.98
N SER A 89 -8.16 2.51 8.71
CA SER A 89 -9.55 2.07 8.63
C SER A 89 -10.26 2.17 9.98
N GLY A 90 -11.59 2.32 9.94
CA GLY A 90 -12.38 2.46 11.16
C GLY A 90 -12.51 3.91 11.66
N GLY A 91 -12.34 4.90 10.78
CA GLY A 91 -12.56 6.33 11.10
C GLY A 91 -11.30 7.06 11.56
N GLY A 92 -10.12 6.47 11.40
CA GLY A 92 -8.85 7.14 11.68
C GLY A 92 -8.56 8.26 10.69
N THR A 93 -7.81 9.27 11.15
CA THR A 93 -7.34 10.40 10.32
C THR A 93 -5.87 10.25 9.91
N GLU A 94 -5.18 9.24 10.44
CA GLU A 94 -3.80 8.92 10.09
C GLU A 94 -3.71 8.45 8.65
N VAL A 95 -2.86 9.09 7.86
CA VAL A 95 -2.62 8.71 6.46
C VAL A 95 -1.78 7.44 6.42
N ILE A 96 -2.18 6.48 5.61
CA ILE A 96 -1.45 5.21 5.42
C ILE A 96 -0.20 5.46 4.59
N SER A 97 0.90 4.81 5.00
CA SER A 97 2.15 4.74 4.25
C SER A 97 2.63 3.29 4.12
N ILE A 98 3.41 3.05 3.10
CA ILE A 98 4.12 1.79 2.85
C ILE A 98 5.61 2.08 2.94
N GLY A 99 6.32 1.31 3.75
CA GLY A 99 7.77 1.40 3.86
C GLY A 99 8.51 0.89 2.63
N GLN A 100 9.79 0.64 2.75
CA GLN A 100 10.65 0.15 1.68
C GLN A 100 10.58 -1.39 1.57
N ASN A 101 10.87 -1.91 0.37
CA ASN A 101 10.97 -3.35 0.10
C ASN A 101 9.73 -4.16 0.53
N CYS A 102 8.56 -3.55 0.42
CA CYS A 102 7.29 -4.19 0.72
C CYS A 102 6.67 -4.84 -0.51
N LEU A 103 5.82 -5.82 -0.29
CA LEU A 103 5.00 -6.44 -1.32
C LEU A 103 3.55 -6.56 -0.86
N LEU A 104 2.64 -5.90 -1.56
CA LEU A 104 1.23 -6.21 -1.52
C LEU A 104 0.92 -7.24 -2.61
N GLY A 105 0.60 -8.46 -2.19
CA GLY A 105 0.22 -9.53 -3.13
C GLY A 105 -1.02 -9.15 -3.94
N ALA A 106 -1.20 -9.80 -5.09
CA ALA A 106 -2.35 -9.55 -5.96
C ALA A 106 -3.68 -9.67 -5.18
N GLU A 107 -4.63 -8.79 -5.46
CA GLU A 107 -5.95 -8.74 -4.81
C GLU A 107 -5.89 -8.59 -3.27
N SER A 108 -4.74 -8.21 -2.72
CA SER A 108 -4.64 -7.89 -1.30
C SER A 108 -5.14 -6.47 -1.00
N GLY A 109 -5.29 -6.15 0.27
CA GLY A 109 -5.66 -4.79 0.65
C GLY A 109 -5.22 -4.46 2.07
N ILE A 110 -4.99 -3.19 2.32
CA ILE A 110 -4.59 -2.72 3.65
C ILE A 110 -5.36 -1.46 4.06
N GLY A 111 -5.70 -1.42 5.34
CA GLY A 111 -6.24 -0.27 6.04
C GLY A 111 -5.39 0.11 7.26
N ILE A 112 -4.10 -0.27 7.26
CA ILE A 112 -3.04 0.07 8.22
C ILE A 112 -1.79 0.46 7.44
N SER A 113 -0.86 1.19 8.04
CA SER A 113 0.46 1.42 7.47
C SER A 113 1.33 0.16 7.57
N LEU A 114 2.25 -0.01 6.63
CA LEU A 114 3.31 -1.02 6.69
C LEU A 114 4.65 -0.31 6.91
N GLY A 115 5.45 -0.84 7.81
CA GLY A 115 6.87 -0.48 7.90
C GLY A 115 7.68 -1.12 6.77
N ASP A 116 8.99 -1.16 6.92
CA ASP A 116 9.88 -1.72 5.91
C ASP A 116 9.80 -3.26 5.84
N ASN A 117 10.13 -3.83 4.69
CA ASN A 117 10.23 -5.28 4.45
C ASN A 117 8.94 -6.07 4.71
N CYS A 118 7.78 -5.44 4.65
CA CYS A 118 6.51 -6.10 4.90
C CYS A 118 5.94 -6.80 3.66
N VAL A 119 5.21 -7.87 3.88
CA VAL A 119 4.48 -8.58 2.83
C VAL A 119 3.04 -8.82 3.28
N VAL A 120 2.10 -8.60 2.37
CA VAL A 120 0.71 -9.03 2.53
C VAL A 120 0.41 -10.09 1.47
N GLU A 121 -0.02 -11.26 1.92
CA GLU A 121 -0.37 -12.38 1.04
C GLU A 121 -1.45 -11.99 0.02
N ALA A 122 -1.39 -12.56 -1.17
CA ALA A 122 -2.41 -12.37 -2.20
C ALA A 122 -3.81 -12.72 -1.68
N GLY A 123 -4.81 -11.91 -2.02
CA GLY A 123 -6.20 -12.10 -1.61
C GLY A 123 -6.51 -11.80 -0.14
N LEU A 124 -5.52 -11.36 0.64
CA LEU A 124 -5.74 -11.00 2.05
C LEU A 124 -6.01 -9.51 2.21
N TYR A 125 -7.13 -9.16 2.85
CA TYR A 125 -7.42 -7.78 3.22
C TYR A 125 -7.24 -7.58 4.73
N VAL A 126 -6.30 -6.68 5.12
CA VAL A 126 -5.98 -6.37 6.53
C VAL A 126 -6.46 -4.96 6.85
N THR A 127 -7.53 -4.86 7.62
CA THR A 127 -8.03 -3.58 8.15
C THR A 127 -7.57 -3.38 9.60
N ALA A 128 -7.70 -2.17 10.14
CA ALA A 128 -7.33 -1.87 11.52
C ALA A 128 -8.02 -2.78 12.55
N GLY A 129 -9.25 -3.22 12.26
CA GLY A 129 -10.02 -4.12 13.12
C GLY A 129 -9.75 -5.62 12.92
N THR A 130 -9.00 -6.00 11.90
CA THR A 130 -8.68 -7.42 11.64
C THR A 130 -7.97 -8.01 12.83
N LEU A 131 -8.46 -9.16 13.31
CA LEU A 131 -7.80 -9.92 14.37
C LEU A 131 -6.67 -10.74 13.76
N VAL A 132 -5.47 -10.56 14.28
CA VAL A 132 -4.24 -11.17 13.76
C VAL A 132 -3.56 -11.94 14.89
N ARG A 133 -3.23 -13.22 14.66
CA ARG A 133 -2.39 -14.00 15.56
C ARG A 133 -0.93 -13.58 15.37
N VAL A 134 -0.28 -13.22 16.47
CA VAL A 134 1.13 -12.82 16.48
C VAL A 134 2.05 -13.97 16.91
N PRO A 135 3.37 -13.88 16.73
CA PRO A 135 4.31 -14.99 16.94
C PRO A 135 4.30 -15.63 18.34
N ASP A 136 3.93 -14.90 19.38
CA ASP A 136 3.79 -15.42 20.74
C ASP A 136 2.49 -16.23 20.96
N GLY A 137 1.65 -16.34 19.92
CA GLY A 137 0.37 -17.06 19.96
C GLY A 137 -0.83 -16.22 20.40
N SER A 138 -0.61 -14.99 20.86
CA SER A 138 -1.70 -14.09 21.22
C SER A 138 -2.42 -13.55 19.97
N THR A 139 -3.59 -12.94 20.15
CA THR A 139 -4.37 -12.34 19.06
C THR A 139 -4.62 -10.87 19.34
N VAL A 140 -4.27 -10.03 18.38
CA VAL A 140 -4.37 -8.57 18.51
C VAL A 140 -5.11 -7.96 17.32
N LYS A 141 -5.58 -6.72 17.45
CA LYS A 141 -6.08 -5.96 16.30
C LYS A 141 -4.93 -5.48 15.44
N ALA A 142 -5.05 -5.58 14.12
CA ALA A 142 -4.00 -5.19 13.18
C ALA A 142 -3.56 -3.71 13.32
N LYS A 143 -4.41 -2.82 13.85
CA LYS A 143 -4.02 -1.45 14.15
C LYS A 143 -2.78 -1.34 15.05
N LEU A 144 -2.55 -2.31 15.94
CA LEU A 144 -1.38 -2.36 16.84
C LEU A 144 -0.09 -2.78 16.11
N LEU A 145 -0.23 -3.27 14.88
CA LEU A 145 0.88 -3.64 14.01
C LEU A 145 1.17 -2.58 12.93
N SER A 146 0.36 -1.49 12.90
CA SER A 146 0.53 -0.42 11.93
C SER A 146 1.93 0.19 12.01
N GLY A 147 2.61 0.29 10.85
CA GLY A 147 3.94 0.87 10.73
C GLY A 147 5.09 0.01 11.27
N LYS A 148 4.86 -1.20 11.72
CA LYS A 148 5.93 -2.12 12.14
C LYS A 148 6.62 -2.76 10.93
N ASP A 149 7.92 -3.00 11.07
CA ASP A 149 8.78 -3.58 10.04
C ASP A 149 8.75 -5.12 10.07
N ASP A 150 9.26 -5.72 8.99
CA ASP A 150 9.59 -7.14 8.88
C ASP A 150 8.41 -8.08 9.13
N LEU A 151 7.21 -7.70 8.74
CA LEU A 151 5.99 -8.47 8.96
C LEU A 151 5.47 -9.13 7.66
N LEU A 152 5.16 -10.43 7.74
CA LEU A 152 4.40 -11.17 6.74
C LEU A 152 2.99 -11.43 7.25
N PHE A 153 2.01 -10.73 6.70
CA PHE A 153 0.59 -11.01 6.94
C PHE A 153 0.10 -12.09 5.99
N ARG A 154 -0.44 -13.16 6.54
CA ARG A 154 -1.01 -14.26 5.75
C ARG A 154 -2.25 -14.86 6.39
N ARG A 155 -2.99 -15.61 5.61
CA ARG A 155 -4.06 -16.49 6.11
C ARG A 155 -3.50 -17.90 6.23
N ASN A 156 -3.59 -18.48 7.41
CA ASN A 156 -3.29 -19.90 7.59
C ASN A 156 -4.34 -20.72 6.83
N SER A 157 -3.90 -21.45 5.80
CA SER A 157 -4.80 -22.18 4.90
C SER A 157 -5.53 -23.35 5.57
N THR A 158 -4.98 -23.87 6.68
CA THR A 158 -5.59 -24.97 7.44
C THR A 158 -6.66 -24.49 8.39
N THR A 159 -6.43 -23.34 9.07
CA THR A 159 -7.31 -22.86 10.15
C THR A 159 -8.17 -21.66 9.71
N GLY A 160 -7.82 -21.01 8.61
CA GLY A 160 -8.46 -19.76 8.15
C GLY A 160 -8.08 -18.52 8.98
N ILE A 161 -7.27 -18.66 10.01
CA ILE A 161 -6.86 -17.57 10.90
C ILE A 161 -5.88 -16.65 10.15
N VAL A 162 -6.10 -15.34 10.26
CA VAL A 162 -5.11 -14.35 9.84
C VAL A 162 -3.99 -14.33 10.87
N GLU A 163 -2.76 -14.46 10.42
CA GLU A 163 -1.58 -14.46 11.28
C GLU A 163 -0.47 -13.59 10.68
N VAL A 164 0.42 -13.13 11.53
CA VAL A 164 1.64 -12.43 11.15
C VAL A 164 2.85 -13.27 11.52
N LEU A 165 3.78 -13.39 10.59
CA LEU A 165 5.09 -13.99 10.81
C LEU A 165 6.16 -12.92 10.68
N LEU A 166 7.28 -13.10 11.38
CA LEU A 166 8.47 -12.27 11.20
C LEU A 166 9.22 -12.69 9.94
N ARG A 167 9.77 -11.70 9.25
CA ARG A 167 10.65 -11.90 8.08
C ARG A 167 12.10 -11.61 8.49
N GLY A 168 13.03 -12.44 7.96
CA GLY A 168 14.48 -12.28 8.19
C GLY A 168 15.00 -13.12 9.35
N ASP A 169 16.27 -13.53 9.21
CA ASP A 169 16.94 -14.46 10.14
C ASP A 169 17.26 -13.84 11.51
N ASN A 170 17.24 -12.51 11.62
CA ASN A 170 17.54 -11.75 12.85
C ASN A 170 16.31 -11.07 13.46
N SER A 171 15.13 -11.28 12.91
CA SER A 171 13.90 -10.67 13.44
C SER A 171 13.49 -11.39 14.73
N SER A 172 13.45 -10.66 15.84
CA SER A 172 12.88 -11.13 17.10
C SER A 172 11.57 -10.41 17.39
N TRP A 173 10.54 -11.16 17.77
CA TRP A 173 9.31 -10.54 18.23
C TRP A 173 9.55 -9.85 19.58
N GLN A 174 9.50 -8.53 19.59
CA GLN A 174 9.72 -7.73 20.82
C GLN A 174 8.42 -7.43 21.57
N GLY A 175 7.33 -8.08 21.17
CA GLY A 175 6.01 -7.82 21.77
C GLY A 175 5.39 -6.50 21.30
N LEU A 176 4.26 -6.17 21.88
CA LEU A 176 3.63 -4.85 21.78
C LEU A 176 4.04 -4.06 23.01
N ASN A 177 4.37 -2.79 22.87
CA ASN A 177 4.66 -1.93 24.02
C ASN A 177 3.47 -1.92 24.99
N GLU A 178 3.74 -2.13 26.27
CA GLU A 178 2.71 -2.18 27.33
C GLU A 178 1.88 -0.88 27.42
N GLU A 179 2.45 0.26 27.01
CA GLU A 179 1.76 1.56 26.94
C GLU A 179 0.55 1.60 25.99
N LEU A 180 0.38 0.60 25.13
CA LEU A 180 -0.77 0.48 24.22
C LEU A 180 -1.91 -0.35 24.80
N HIS A 181 -1.76 -0.89 25.99
CA HIS A 181 -2.76 -1.71 26.68
C HIS A 181 -3.66 -0.95 27.65
N ASP A 182 -3.32 0.31 27.98
CA ASP A 182 -4.15 1.18 28.84
C ASP A 182 -5.17 1.93 27.97
N ASN A 183 -6.34 1.26 27.79
CA ASN A 183 -7.68 1.89 27.59
C ASN A 183 -8.78 0.86 27.68
#